data_4a5738ea1988ee2215846e86faae8f4c
#
_entry.id   4a5738ea1988ee2215846e86faae8f4c
#
_cell.length_a   1.000
_cell.length_b   1.000
_cell.length_c   1.000
_cell.angle_alpha   90.00
_cell.angle_beta   90.00
_cell.angle_gamma   90.00
#
_symmetry.space_group_name_H-M   'P 1'
#
loop_
_entity.id
_entity.type
_entity.pdbx_description
1 polymer ?
#
loop_
_entity_poly.entity_id
_entity_poly.type
_entity_poly.pdbx_seq_one_letter_code
_entity_poly.pdbx_strand_id
1 'polypeptide(L)'
;VPITLRAKKEGITPQDVCDRYHKMIKDSFKEFGISFDIYSRTTSDTHNKFASDFFKKLYEDGKLVEKESEQYYDEEAHQFLADRYIMGECPHCHNLNAYGDQCEKCGSTLNATELIEPISTLSGSKPVLKETKNWFLPLDKLQPKIQAYLDQHKDWKTNVYGQIKSWIDDGF
;
A
#
# COMPACT_ATOMS: atom_id res chain seq x y z
N VAL A 1 -7.07 -2.02 -3.13
CA VAL A 1 -8.23 -1.99 -2.22
C VAL A 1 -9.37 -1.14 -2.79
N PRO A 2 -9.26 0.16 -3.11
CA PRO A 2 -10.38 0.96 -3.61
C PRO A 2 -11.04 0.38 -4.86
N ILE A 3 -10.25 -0.11 -5.82
CA ILE A 3 -10.74 -0.72 -7.07
C ILE A 3 -11.59 -1.95 -6.78
N THR A 4 -11.13 -2.83 -5.90
CA THR A 4 -11.85 -4.07 -5.56
C THR A 4 -13.17 -3.78 -4.85
N LEU A 5 -13.16 -2.82 -3.89
CA LEU A 5 -14.40 -2.39 -3.21
C LEU A 5 -15.39 -1.77 -4.18
N ARG A 6 -14.90 -0.95 -5.13
CA ARG A 6 -15.73 -0.35 -6.17
C ARG A 6 -16.33 -1.40 -7.09
N ALA A 7 -15.53 -2.36 -7.54
CA ALA A 7 -15.95 -3.47 -8.37
C ALA A 7 -17.05 -4.29 -7.68
N LYS A 8 -16.87 -4.63 -6.40
CA LYS A 8 -17.85 -5.35 -5.58
C LYS A 8 -19.17 -4.57 -5.48
N LYS A 9 -19.09 -3.25 -5.22
CA LYS A 9 -20.28 -2.39 -5.11
C LYS A 9 -21.07 -2.30 -6.41
N GLU A 10 -20.38 -2.35 -7.55
CA GLU A 10 -21.00 -2.23 -8.88
C GLU A 10 -21.32 -3.59 -9.53
N GLY A 11 -20.94 -4.70 -8.92
CA GLY A 11 -21.16 -6.05 -9.48
C GLY A 11 -20.35 -6.34 -10.75
N ILE A 12 -19.18 -5.71 -10.91
CA ILE A 12 -18.29 -5.87 -12.06
C ILE A 12 -16.90 -6.35 -11.59
N THR A 13 -16.03 -6.68 -12.55
CA THR A 13 -14.66 -7.09 -12.20
C THR A 13 -13.76 -5.90 -11.86
N PRO A 14 -12.70 -6.10 -11.04
CA PRO A 14 -11.69 -5.05 -10.82
C PRO A 14 -11.05 -4.57 -12.13
N GLN A 15 -10.92 -5.46 -13.13
CA GLN A 15 -10.37 -5.11 -14.45
C GLN A 15 -11.29 -4.14 -15.18
N ASP A 16 -12.61 -4.35 -15.16
CA ASP A 16 -13.59 -3.44 -15.78
C ASP A 16 -13.51 -2.05 -15.18
N VAL A 17 -13.33 -1.95 -13.84
CA VAL A 17 -13.12 -0.67 -13.16
C VAL A 17 -11.84 -0.01 -13.68
N CYS A 18 -10.73 -0.74 -13.75
CA CYS A 18 -9.46 -0.23 -14.27
C CYS A 18 -9.59 0.26 -15.71
N ASP A 19 -10.23 -0.52 -16.59
CA ASP A 19 -10.39 -0.19 -18.00
C ASP A 19 -11.20 1.08 -18.20
N ARG A 20 -12.33 1.20 -17.49
CA ARG A 20 -13.19 2.37 -17.53
C ARG A 20 -12.47 3.65 -17.07
N TYR A 21 -11.85 3.64 -15.90
CA TYR A 21 -11.17 4.81 -15.38
C TYR A 21 -9.89 5.15 -16.16
N HIS A 22 -9.15 4.16 -16.62
CA HIS A 22 -7.98 4.39 -17.47
C HIS A 22 -8.37 5.14 -18.75
N LYS A 23 -9.45 4.69 -19.42
CA LYS A 23 -9.97 5.35 -20.60
C LYS A 23 -10.43 6.78 -20.29
N MET A 24 -11.23 6.95 -19.26
CA MET A 24 -11.79 8.24 -18.87
C MET A 24 -10.68 9.26 -18.57
N ILE A 25 -9.67 8.88 -17.79
CA ILE A 25 -8.55 9.78 -17.45
C ILE A 25 -7.72 10.11 -18.68
N LYS A 26 -7.44 9.10 -19.54
CA LYS A 26 -6.72 9.32 -20.80
C LYS A 26 -7.45 10.29 -21.72
N ASP A 27 -8.77 10.15 -21.85
CA ASP A 27 -9.59 11.03 -22.69
C ASP A 27 -9.61 12.46 -22.12
N SER A 28 -9.73 12.61 -20.79
CA SER A 28 -9.66 13.92 -20.13
C SER A 28 -8.31 14.61 -20.37
N PHE A 29 -7.19 13.92 -20.29
CA PHE A 29 -5.89 14.50 -20.63
C PHE A 29 -5.84 14.98 -22.08
N LYS A 30 -6.40 14.21 -23.01
CA LYS A 30 -6.50 14.61 -24.42
C LYS A 30 -7.33 15.88 -24.59
N GLU A 31 -8.45 16.01 -23.89
CA GLU A 31 -9.30 17.21 -23.91
C GLU A 31 -8.55 18.45 -23.38
N PHE A 32 -7.66 18.29 -22.41
CA PHE A 32 -6.76 19.35 -21.93
C PHE A 32 -5.56 19.62 -22.84
N GLY A 33 -5.46 18.95 -24.01
CA GLY A 33 -4.34 19.11 -24.93
C GLY A 33 -3.03 18.47 -24.45
N ILE A 34 -3.09 17.58 -23.46
CA ILE A 34 -1.93 16.85 -22.92
C ILE A 34 -1.74 15.58 -23.74
N SER A 35 -0.55 15.39 -24.28
CA SER A 35 -0.13 14.19 -25.00
C SER A 35 0.92 13.41 -24.25
N PHE A 36 0.90 12.09 -24.40
CA PHE A 36 1.90 11.18 -23.83
C PHE A 36 2.41 10.27 -24.94
N ASP A 37 3.72 9.99 -24.94
CA ASP A 37 4.28 8.97 -25.83
C ASP A 37 3.72 7.58 -25.46
N ILE A 38 3.59 7.31 -24.17
CA ILE A 38 2.98 6.09 -23.64
C ILE A 38 2.09 6.45 -22.44
N TYR A 39 0.82 6.08 -22.49
CA TYR A 39 -0.10 6.16 -21.37
C TYR A 39 -0.40 4.74 -20.88
N SER A 40 0.35 4.27 -19.90
CA SER A 40 0.31 2.89 -19.38
C SER A 40 -0.43 2.78 -18.05
N ARG A 41 -0.48 1.58 -17.51
CA ARG A 41 -1.07 1.24 -16.22
C ARG A 41 -0.39 0.01 -15.61
N THR A 42 -0.55 -0.19 -14.29
CA THR A 42 0.06 -1.29 -13.56
C THR A 42 -0.52 -2.67 -13.90
N THR A 43 -1.68 -2.73 -14.55
CA THR A 43 -2.29 -3.98 -15.04
C THR A 43 -1.87 -4.35 -16.48
N SER A 44 -0.90 -3.66 -17.07
CA SER A 44 -0.35 -4.02 -18.39
C SER A 44 0.59 -5.21 -18.28
N ASP A 45 0.66 -6.03 -19.33
CA ASP A 45 1.58 -7.19 -19.41
C ASP A 45 3.03 -6.77 -19.25
N THR A 46 3.40 -5.64 -19.85
CA THR A 46 4.74 -5.05 -19.70
C THR A 46 5.05 -4.77 -18.24
N HIS A 47 4.15 -4.10 -17.50
CA HIS A 47 4.35 -3.81 -16.09
C HIS A 47 4.44 -5.10 -15.27
N ASN A 48 3.52 -6.05 -15.48
CA ASN A 48 3.52 -7.34 -14.79
C ASN A 48 4.85 -8.07 -14.98
N LYS A 49 5.34 -8.13 -16.21
CA LYS A 49 6.62 -8.76 -16.52
C LYS A 49 7.78 -8.08 -15.79
N PHE A 50 7.92 -6.76 -15.95
CA PHE A 50 9.04 -6.02 -15.34
C PHE A 50 9.00 -6.04 -13.81
N ALA A 51 7.82 -5.91 -13.20
CA ALA A 51 7.68 -5.97 -11.74
C ALA A 51 8.07 -7.36 -11.21
N SER A 52 7.62 -8.42 -11.88
CA SER A 52 7.95 -9.80 -11.50
C SER A 52 9.43 -10.10 -11.69
N ASP A 53 10.03 -9.70 -12.82
CA ASP A 53 11.46 -9.88 -13.08
C ASP A 53 12.32 -9.09 -12.07
N PHE A 54 11.90 -7.88 -11.70
CA PHE A 54 12.60 -7.07 -10.71
C PHE A 54 12.53 -7.69 -9.30
N PHE A 55 11.35 -8.15 -8.88
CA PHE A 55 11.20 -8.84 -7.61
C PHE A 55 12.06 -10.11 -7.55
N LYS A 56 12.02 -10.92 -8.62
CA LYS A 56 12.83 -12.13 -8.76
C LYS A 56 14.33 -11.82 -8.64
N LYS A 57 14.78 -10.75 -9.32
CA LYS A 57 16.17 -10.30 -9.20
C LYS A 57 16.54 -9.92 -7.77
N LEU A 58 15.71 -9.19 -7.05
CA LEU A 58 15.95 -8.85 -5.65
C LEU A 58 16.06 -10.10 -4.77
N TYR A 59 15.21 -11.10 -5.03
CA TYR A 59 15.26 -12.37 -4.33
C TYR A 59 16.55 -13.14 -4.64
N GLU A 60 16.91 -13.32 -5.91
CA GLU A 60 18.11 -14.01 -6.36
C GLU A 60 19.39 -13.32 -5.87
N ASP A 61 19.39 -11.99 -5.79
CA ASP A 61 20.51 -11.18 -5.25
C ASP A 61 20.56 -11.21 -3.70
N GLY A 62 19.70 -11.96 -3.01
CA GLY A 62 19.65 -12.06 -1.55
C GLY A 62 19.33 -10.72 -0.86
N LYS A 63 18.56 -9.85 -1.52
CA LYS A 63 18.17 -8.54 -0.97
C LYS A 63 16.93 -8.60 -0.10
N LEU A 64 16.19 -9.68 -0.16
CA LEU A 64 14.96 -9.89 0.60
C LEU A 64 15.20 -10.82 1.77
N VAL A 65 14.47 -10.61 2.86
CA VAL A 65 14.42 -11.50 4.02
C VAL A 65 12.99 -11.99 4.22
N GLU A 66 12.84 -13.27 4.52
CA GLU A 66 11.54 -13.82 4.89
C GLU A 66 11.33 -13.61 6.38
N LYS A 67 10.14 -13.12 6.74
CA LYS A 67 9.71 -13.00 8.14
C LYS A 67 8.31 -13.58 8.30
N GLU A 68 8.09 -14.27 9.40
CA GLU A 68 6.77 -14.66 9.87
C GLU A 68 6.13 -13.45 10.58
N SER A 69 4.86 -13.23 10.32
CA SER A 69 4.06 -12.18 10.94
C SER A 69 2.62 -12.63 11.06
N GLU A 70 1.89 -12.05 12.01
CA GLU A 70 0.45 -12.25 12.10
C GLU A 70 -0.28 -11.18 11.30
N GLN A 71 -1.26 -11.60 10.53
CA GLN A 71 -2.15 -10.70 9.78
C GLN A 71 -3.60 -11.13 9.97
N TYR A 72 -4.50 -10.16 9.89
CA TYR A 72 -5.92 -10.45 9.91
C TYR A 72 -6.35 -11.21 8.65
N TYR A 73 -7.11 -12.27 8.90
CA TYR A 73 -7.71 -13.14 7.88
C TYR A 73 -9.23 -13.11 8.03
N ASP A 74 -9.90 -12.95 6.91
CA ASP A 74 -11.36 -13.04 6.82
C ASP A 74 -11.74 -14.48 6.45
N GLU A 75 -12.40 -15.18 7.37
CA GLU A 75 -12.79 -16.57 7.17
C GLU A 75 -13.97 -16.71 6.20
N GLU A 76 -14.82 -15.69 6.06
CA GLU A 76 -15.92 -15.69 5.11
C GLU A 76 -15.45 -15.34 3.69
N ALA A 77 -14.53 -14.38 3.57
CA ALA A 77 -13.95 -14.00 2.29
C ALA A 77 -12.76 -14.88 1.87
N HIS A 78 -12.31 -15.80 2.76
CA HIS A 78 -11.20 -16.72 2.55
C HIS A 78 -9.90 -16.05 2.10
N GLN A 79 -9.56 -14.89 2.70
CA GLN A 79 -8.33 -14.17 2.34
C GLN A 79 -7.75 -13.36 3.50
N PHE A 80 -6.43 -13.11 3.43
CA PHE A 80 -5.77 -12.12 4.26
C PHE A 80 -6.25 -10.72 3.91
N LEU A 81 -6.38 -9.88 4.93
CA LEU A 81 -6.89 -8.52 4.78
C LEU A 81 -5.73 -7.54 4.67
N ALA A 82 -5.74 -6.74 3.60
CA ALA A 82 -4.94 -5.52 3.55
C ALA A 82 -5.51 -4.49 4.54
N ASP A 83 -4.67 -3.59 5.03
CA ASP A 83 -5.01 -2.64 6.09
C ASP A 83 -6.33 -1.88 5.86
N ARG A 84 -6.59 -1.47 4.62
CA ARG A 84 -7.84 -0.78 4.25
C ARG A 84 -9.05 -1.70 4.04
N TYR A 85 -8.89 -2.99 4.21
CA TYR A 85 -10.01 -3.93 4.34
C TYR A 85 -10.43 -4.13 5.79
N ILE A 86 -9.70 -3.52 6.73
CA ILE A 86 -9.97 -3.59 8.17
C ILE A 86 -10.42 -2.21 8.62
N MET A 87 -11.52 -2.17 9.34
CA MET A 87 -12.07 -0.96 9.93
C MET A 87 -12.46 -1.24 11.37
N GLY A 88 -12.26 -0.25 12.23
CA GLY A 88 -12.58 -0.37 13.65
C GLY A 88 -12.52 0.98 14.37
N GLU A 89 -12.59 0.95 15.69
CA GLU A 89 -12.47 2.15 16.51
C GLU A 89 -10.98 2.52 16.67
N CYS A 90 -10.67 3.79 16.46
CA CYS A 90 -9.34 4.34 16.65
C CYS A 90 -8.97 4.37 18.14
N PRO A 91 -7.82 3.82 18.58
CA PRO A 91 -7.41 3.84 19.98
C PRO A 91 -7.07 5.25 20.50
N HIS A 92 -6.81 6.23 19.61
CA HIS A 92 -6.41 7.58 19.99
C HIS A 92 -7.58 8.56 20.13
N CYS A 93 -8.56 8.51 19.22
CA CYS A 93 -9.63 9.51 19.17
C CYS A 93 -11.04 8.92 19.17
N HIS A 94 -11.16 7.61 19.33
CA HIS A 94 -12.43 6.88 19.38
C HIS A 94 -13.32 7.07 18.13
N ASN A 95 -12.71 7.35 16.98
CA ASN A 95 -13.42 7.33 15.72
C ASN A 95 -13.78 5.89 15.34
N LEU A 96 -15.06 5.58 15.21
CA LEU A 96 -15.55 4.22 14.92
C LEU A 96 -15.25 3.71 13.48
N ASN A 97 -14.77 4.58 12.61
CA ASN A 97 -14.49 4.28 11.21
C ASN A 97 -13.01 4.52 10.86
N ALA A 98 -12.09 4.13 11.71
CA ALA A 98 -10.66 4.18 11.41
C ALA A 98 -10.25 2.97 10.59
N TYR A 99 -9.39 3.17 9.59
CA TYR A 99 -8.79 2.08 8.82
C TYR A 99 -7.54 1.54 9.50
N GLY A 100 -7.13 0.34 9.11
CA GLY A 100 -5.98 -0.36 9.70
C GLY A 100 -4.62 0.29 9.47
N ASP A 101 -4.50 1.24 8.56
CA ASP A 101 -3.28 2.00 8.28
C ASP A 101 -3.30 3.42 8.87
N GLN A 102 -4.49 4.01 9.00
CA GLN A 102 -4.63 5.41 9.40
C GLN A 102 -6.03 5.73 9.90
N CYS A 103 -6.11 6.63 10.89
CA CYS A 103 -7.37 7.24 11.28
C CYS A 103 -7.61 8.53 10.48
N GLU A 104 -8.63 8.53 9.63
CA GLU A 104 -8.99 9.69 8.80
C GLU A 104 -9.47 10.92 9.62
N LYS A 105 -9.83 10.75 10.91
CA LYS A 105 -10.29 11.84 11.76
C LYS A 105 -9.16 12.55 12.49
N CYS A 106 -8.22 11.82 13.10
CA CYS A 106 -7.11 12.42 13.86
C CYS A 106 -5.77 12.38 13.13
N GLY A 107 -5.68 11.68 11.96
CA GLY A 107 -4.47 11.59 11.17
C GLY A 107 -3.41 10.64 11.71
N SER A 108 -3.65 9.96 12.85
CA SER A 108 -2.69 9.02 13.42
C SER A 108 -2.46 7.83 12.50
N THR A 109 -1.20 7.48 12.27
CA THR A 109 -0.83 6.20 11.68
C THR A 109 -1.18 5.08 12.66
N LEU A 110 -1.73 3.98 12.15
CA LEU A 110 -2.16 2.83 12.93
C LEU A 110 -1.57 1.55 12.37
N ASN A 111 -1.42 0.56 13.23
CA ASN A 111 -1.33 -0.83 12.81
C ASN A 111 -2.73 -1.43 12.92
N ALA A 112 -3.11 -2.27 11.97
CA ALA A 112 -4.44 -2.88 11.95
C ALA A 112 -4.78 -3.64 13.25
N THR A 113 -3.76 -4.18 13.93
CA THR A 113 -3.90 -4.89 15.21
C THR A 113 -4.18 -3.98 16.42
N GLU A 114 -4.00 -2.67 16.27
CA GLU A 114 -4.29 -1.68 17.34
C GLU A 114 -5.74 -1.22 17.34
N LEU A 115 -6.50 -1.47 16.27
CA LEU A 115 -7.90 -1.12 16.18
C LEU A 115 -8.73 -1.86 17.25
N ILE A 116 -9.63 -1.12 17.88
CA ILE A 116 -10.60 -1.68 18.81
C ILE A 116 -11.78 -2.22 18.00
N GLU A 117 -12.22 -3.45 18.31
CA GLU A 117 -13.32 -4.16 17.61
C GLU A 117 -13.19 -4.11 16.07
N PRO A 118 -12.07 -4.64 15.50
CA PRO A 118 -11.87 -4.61 14.05
C PRO A 118 -12.89 -5.48 13.32
N ILE A 119 -13.37 -4.98 12.16
CA ILE A 119 -14.25 -5.69 11.24
C ILE A 119 -13.66 -5.72 9.83
N SER A 120 -13.95 -6.78 9.09
CA SER A 120 -13.65 -6.85 7.67
C SER A 120 -14.64 -6.02 6.85
N THR A 121 -14.15 -5.12 6.00
CA THR A 121 -15.01 -4.38 5.06
C THR A 121 -15.46 -5.24 3.87
N LEU A 122 -14.94 -6.46 3.75
CA LEU A 122 -15.32 -7.40 2.69
C LEU A 122 -16.59 -8.19 3.03
N SER A 123 -16.63 -8.77 4.24
CA SER A 123 -17.75 -9.60 4.70
C SER A 123 -18.59 -8.95 5.78
N GLY A 124 -18.02 -8.01 6.55
CA GLY A 124 -18.61 -7.46 7.77
C GLY A 124 -18.33 -8.32 9.01
N SER A 125 -17.62 -9.44 8.86
CA SER A 125 -17.29 -10.34 9.96
C SER A 125 -16.09 -9.82 10.79
N LYS A 126 -15.94 -10.36 12.01
CA LYS A 126 -14.76 -10.12 12.83
C LYS A 126 -13.60 -10.97 12.29
N PRO A 127 -12.48 -10.35 11.86
CA PRO A 127 -11.34 -11.09 11.34
C PRO A 127 -10.57 -11.80 12.45
N VAL A 128 -9.85 -12.87 12.09
CA VAL A 128 -8.97 -13.62 12.99
C VAL A 128 -7.51 -13.40 12.62
N LEU A 129 -6.60 -13.42 13.61
CA LEU A 129 -5.18 -13.38 13.34
C LEU A 129 -4.71 -14.77 12.86
N LYS A 130 -3.94 -14.79 11.77
CA LYS A 130 -3.27 -15.98 11.24
C LYS A 130 -1.82 -15.67 10.91
N GLU A 131 -0.96 -16.64 11.16
CA GLU A 131 0.45 -16.57 10.77
C GLU A 131 0.57 -16.59 9.24
N THR A 132 1.47 -15.74 8.74
CA THR A 132 1.83 -15.68 7.32
C THR A 132 3.30 -15.35 7.16
N LYS A 133 3.87 -15.73 6.03
CA LYS A 133 5.24 -15.42 5.66
C LYS A 133 5.26 -14.37 4.56
N ASN A 134 6.05 -13.33 4.79
CA ASN A 134 6.20 -12.23 3.86
C ASN A 134 7.67 -11.93 3.58
N TRP A 135 7.94 -11.39 2.40
CA TRP A 135 9.26 -10.93 1.99
C TRP A 135 9.41 -9.45 2.33
N PHE A 136 10.49 -9.12 3.03
CA PHE A 136 10.81 -7.76 3.46
C PHE A 136 12.12 -7.31 2.84
N LEU A 137 12.18 -6.03 2.45
CA LEU A 137 13.44 -5.37 2.15
C LEU A 137 14.01 -4.83 3.47
N PRO A 138 15.18 -5.29 3.94
CA PRO A 138 15.75 -4.87 5.23
C PRO A 138 16.33 -3.46 5.14
N LEU A 139 15.48 -2.43 5.33
CA LEU A 139 15.86 -1.02 5.21
C LEU A 139 16.88 -0.61 6.30
N ASP A 140 16.82 -1.23 7.47
CA ASP A 140 17.81 -1.09 8.54
C ASP A 140 19.25 -1.30 8.04
N LYS A 141 19.46 -2.36 7.23
CA LYS A 141 20.76 -2.64 6.62
C LYS A 141 21.16 -1.68 5.50
N LEU A 142 20.17 -1.04 4.89
CA LEU A 142 20.38 -0.08 3.81
C LEU A 142 20.53 1.35 4.31
N GLN A 143 20.17 1.64 5.57
CA GLN A 143 20.17 2.96 6.17
C GLN A 143 21.50 3.72 5.96
N PRO A 144 22.70 3.14 6.16
CA PRO A 144 23.95 3.89 5.93
C PRO A 144 24.12 4.35 4.47
N LYS A 145 23.65 3.56 3.51
CA LYS A 145 23.69 3.93 2.07
C LYS A 145 22.68 5.02 1.74
N ILE A 146 21.48 4.93 2.32
CA ILE A 146 20.43 5.94 2.15
C ILE A 146 20.89 7.27 2.76
N GLN A 147 21.49 7.24 3.97
CA GLN A 147 22.06 8.43 4.61
C GLN A 147 23.16 9.06 3.75
N ALA A 148 24.11 8.27 3.27
CA ALA A 148 25.21 8.76 2.42
C ALA A 148 24.68 9.38 1.10
N TYR A 149 23.60 8.85 0.56
CA TYR A 149 22.94 9.42 -0.60
C TYR A 149 22.23 10.75 -0.25
N LEU A 150 21.48 10.78 0.84
CA LEU A 150 20.79 11.99 1.30
C LEU A 150 21.78 13.13 1.59
N ASP A 151 22.95 12.84 2.15
CA ASP A 151 23.98 13.83 2.47
C ASP A 151 24.55 14.55 1.23
N GLN A 152 24.42 13.93 0.05
CA GLN A 152 24.83 14.52 -1.23
C GLN A 152 23.74 15.40 -1.86
N HIS A 153 22.54 15.41 -1.29
CA HIS A 153 21.35 16.09 -1.85
C HIS A 153 20.73 17.10 -0.87
N LYS A 154 21.60 17.86 -0.17
CA LYS A 154 21.15 18.92 0.76
C LYS A 154 20.47 20.10 0.06
N ASP A 155 20.61 20.18 -1.25
CA ASP A 155 19.95 21.15 -2.14
C ASP A 155 18.50 20.82 -2.44
N TRP A 156 18.00 19.63 -2.05
CA TRP A 156 16.60 19.27 -2.23
C TRP A 156 15.67 20.19 -1.44
N LYS A 157 14.41 20.26 -1.88
CA LYS A 157 13.38 21.03 -1.16
C LYS A 157 13.34 20.60 0.31
N THR A 158 13.26 21.58 1.20
CA THR A 158 13.33 21.38 2.66
C THR A 158 12.34 20.32 3.17
N ASN A 159 11.12 20.28 2.63
CA ASN A 159 10.13 19.28 3.03
C ASN A 159 10.51 17.86 2.58
N VAL A 160 11.13 17.69 1.40
CA VAL A 160 11.57 16.38 0.91
C VAL A 160 12.76 15.88 1.72
N TYR A 161 13.80 16.72 1.86
CA TYR A 161 14.98 16.38 2.65
C TYR A 161 14.62 16.10 4.11
N GLY A 162 13.81 16.97 4.72
CA GLY A 162 13.39 16.84 6.12
C GLY A 162 12.58 15.58 6.40
N GLN A 163 11.69 15.19 5.48
CA GLN A 163 10.89 13.97 5.65
C GLN A 163 11.77 12.71 5.60
N ILE A 164 12.69 12.61 4.63
CA ILE A 164 13.60 11.45 4.53
C ILE A 164 14.53 11.40 5.73
N LYS A 165 15.04 12.58 6.15
CA LYS A 165 15.90 12.68 7.34
C LYS A 165 15.18 12.22 8.60
N SER A 166 13.91 12.61 8.79
CA SER A 166 13.11 12.15 9.93
C SER A 166 13.00 10.63 9.96
N TRP A 167 12.68 9.99 8.84
CA TRP A 167 12.61 8.53 8.78
C TRP A 167 13.94 7.83 9.11
N ILE A 168 15.08 8.43 8.70
CA ILE A 168 16.40 7.88 9.02
C ILE A 168 16.71 8.07 10.52
N ASP A 169 16.38 9.24 11.08
CA ASP A 169 16.63 9.55 12.49
C ASP A 169 15.77 8.68 13.42
N ASP A 170 14.53 8.37 13.02
CA ASP A 170 13.60 7.50 13.75
C ASP A 170 14.00 6.00 13.63
N GLY A 171 14.78 5.66 12.61
CA GLY A 171 15.19 4.28 12.27
C GLY A 171 14.17 3.53 11.42
N PHE A 172 14.64 2.51 10.69
CA PHE A 172 13.83 1.66 9.82
C PHE A 172 13.55 0.29 10.45
#